data_1b56ce3e86a446bb744eded95edcf838
#
_entry.id   1b56ce3e86a446bb744eded95edcf838
#
_cell.length_a   1.000
_cell.length_b   1.000
_cell.length_c   1.000
_cell.angle_alpha   90.00
_cell.angle_beta   90.00
_cell.angle_gamma   90.00
#
_symmetry.space_group_name_H-M   'P 1'
#
loop_
_entity.id
_entity.type
_entity.pdbx_description
1 polymer ?
#
loop_
_entity_poly.entity_id
_entity_poly.type
_entity_poly.pdbx_seq_one_letter_code
_entity_poly.pdbx_strand_id
1 'polypeptide(L)'
;MSKKFRRSGIALAVLAFLYESPMHPYRMQQLIKQRGKDEVINVRQRASLYQTIDRLLEAGLIVVHQVERGEKRPERTIYALTEEGRTTMLAWLRAMLAEREAEFPQFPAALAYLALLAPADARQQLEQRMRHLAAEIARIDGQLAAAAEIPRLFLIEGEYVRSMLQTELAWVTAVVDDLKTGRLTWNAEWIQEVAAQLEQGGHGEEHKEEQDHDG
;
A
#
# COMPACT_ATOMS: atom_id res chain seq x y z
N MET A 1 23.29 -14.65 -14.06
CA MET A 1 22.60 -14.53 -12.76
C MET A 1 21.21 -13.96 -13.02
N SER A 2 20.16 -14.76 -12.86
CA SER A 2 18.78 -14.30 -13.05
C SER A 2 18.47 -13.20 -12.02
N LYS A 3 18.06 -12.04 -12.49
CA LYS A 3 17.63 -10.93 -11.62
C LYS A 3 16.41 -11.41 -10.84
N LYS A 4 16.60 -11.68 -9.53
CA LYS A 4 15.53 -12.18 -8.66
C LYS A 4 14.33 -11.24 -8.77
N PHE A 5 13.21 -11.71 -9.28
CA PHE A 5 12.00 -10.92 -9.46
C PHE A 5 11.53 -10.44 -8.08
N ARG A 6 11.31 -9.11 -7.94
CA ARG A 6 10.82 -8.54 -6.67
C ARG A 6 9.31 -8.79 -6.53
N ARG A 7 8.90 -9.44 -5.46
CA ARG A 7 7.48 -9.65 -5.13
C ARG A 7 6.72 -8.32 -5.08
N SER A 8 5.48 -8.33 -5.54
CA SER A 8 4.56 -7.19 -5.46
C SER A 8 3.12 -7.67 -5.49
N GLY A 9 2.18 -6.87 -4.97
CA GLY A 9 0.76 -7.22 -4.97
C GLY A 9 0.20 -7.48 -6.37
N ILE A 10 0.62 -6.69 -7.37
CA ILE A 10 0.18 -6.90 -8.77
C ILE A 10 0.77 -8.20 -9.37
N ALA A 11 2.02 -8.55 -9.05
CA ALA A 11 2.62 -9.78 -9.52
C ALA A 11 1.95 -11.01 -8.88
N LEU A 12 1.66 -10.95 -7.57
CA LEU A 12 0.91 -11.99 -6.88
C LEU A 12 -0.48 -12.16 -7.49
N ALA A 13 -1.18 -11.07 -7.80
CA ALA A 13 -2.50 -11.12 -8.42
C ALA A 13 -2.48 -11.78 -9.81
N VAL A 14 -1.50 -11.45 -10.66
CA VAL A 14 -1.34 -12.09 -11.97
C VAL A 14 -1.17 -13.59 -11.82
N LEU A 15 -0.26 -14.04 -10.95
CA LEU A 15 -0.03 -15.46 -10.71
C LEU A 15 -1.27 -16.15 -10.13
N ALA A 16 -2.00 -15.50 -9.21
CA ALA A 16 -3.22 -16.03 -8.62
C ALA A 16 -4.35 -16.21 -9.64
N PHE A 17 -4.55 -15.24 -10.56
CA PHE A 17 -5.53 -15.41 -11.64
C PHE A 17 -5.13 -16.53 -12.61
N LEU A 18 -3.84 -16.64 -12.93
CA LEU A 18 -3.35 -17.71 -13.80
C LEU A 18 -3.37 -19.10 -13.10
N TYR A 19 -3.38 -19.12 -11.77
CA TYR A 19 -3.61 -20.34 -11.01
C TYR A 19 -5.05 -20.84 -11.17
N GLU A 20 -6.03 -19.94 -11.33
CA GLU A 20 -7.43 -20.32 -11.60
C GLU A 20 -7.58 -20.88 -13.02
N SER A 21 -7.03 -20.21 -14.03
CA SER A 21 -7.05 -20.64 -15.43
C SER A 21 -6.12 -19.79 -16.31
N PRO A 22 -5.63 -20.33 -17.44
CA PRO A 22 -4.97 -19.51 -18.46
C PRO A 22 -5.89 -18.40 -18.95
N MET A 23 -5.36 -17.16 -19.07
CA MET A 23 -6.15 -16.03 -19.52
C MET A 23 -5.33 -14.90 -20.14
N HIS A 24 -6.03 -14.04 -20.85
CA HIS A 24 -5.48 -12.79 -21.42
C HIS A 24 -5.44 -11.66 -20.38
N PRO A 25 -4.45 -10.74 -20.42
CA PRO A 25 -4.31 -9.64 -19.45
C PRO A 25 -5.56 -8.78 -19.27
N TYR A 26 -6.31 -8.53 -20.35
CA TYR A 26 -7.58 -7.80 -20.28
C TYR A 26 -8.61 -8.48 -19.36
N ARG A 27 -8.66 -9.83 -19.39
CA ARG A 27 -9.54 -10.59 -18.48
C ARG A 27 -9.11 -10.42 -17.03
N MET A 28 -7.81 -10.41 -16.73
CA MET A 28 -7.29 -10.14 -15.39
C MET A 28 -7.74 -8.75 -14.90
N GLN A 29 -7.64 -7.71 -15.75
CA GLN A 29 -8.13 -6.37 -15.40
C GLN A 29 -9.62 -6.34 -15.08
N GLN A 30 -10.42 -7.06 -15.87
CA GLN A 30 -11.86 -7.17 -15.59
C GLN A 30 -12.12 -7.86 -14.25
N LEU A 31 -11.45 -8.97 -13.96
CA LEU A 31 -11.60 -9.73 -12.73
C LEU A 31 -11.17 -8.92 -11.50
N ILE A 32 -10.07 -8.16 -11.58
CA ILE A 32 -9.63 -7.27 -10.49
C ILE A 32 -10.76 -6.31 -10.12
N LYS A 33 -11.37 -5.65 -11.10
CA LYS A 33 -12.49 -4.72 -10.88
C LYS A 33 -13.77 -5.42 -10.41
N GLN A 34 -14.15 -6.50 -11.08
CA GLN A 34 -15.37 -7.25 -10.74
C GLN A 34 -15.35 -7.83 -9.32
N ARG A 35 -14.15 -8.17 -8.84
CA ARG A 35 -13.94 -8.75 -7.50
C ARG A 35 -13.56 -7.69 -6.46
N GLY A 36 -13.56 -6.39 -6.79
CA GLY A 36 -13.20 -5.30 -5.89
C GLY A 36 -11.74 -5.34 -5.42
N LYS A 37 -10.84 -6.03 -6.15
CA LYS A 37 -9.43 -6.18 -5.74
C LYS A 37 -8.58 -4.96 -6.07
N ASP A 38 -9.10 -3.98 -6.80
CA ASP A 38 -8.47 -2.68 -7.09
C ASP A 38 -8.34 -1.77 -5.85
N GLU A 39 -8.98 -2.12 -4.75
CA GLU A 39 -8.78 -1.51 -3.43
C GLU A 39 -7.40 -1.83 -2.82
N VAL A 40 -6.93 -3.06 -3.03
CA VAL A 40 -5.69 -3.58 -2.45
C VAL A 40 -4.58 -3.82 -3.48
N ILE A 41 -4.92 -3.84 -4.77
CA ILE A 41 -3.98 -4.04 -5.88
C ILE A 41 -3.95 -2.79 -6.74
N ASN A 42 -2.84 -2.06 -6.74
CA ASN A 42 -2.71 -0.85 -7.55
C ASN A 42 -2.60 -1.18 -9.04
N VAL A 43 -3.74 -1.19 -9.73
CA VAL A 43 -3.85 -1.38 -11.20
C VAL A 43 -4.28 -0.12 -11.93
N ARG A 44 -4.17 1.05 -11.31
CA ARG A 44 -4.60 2.34 -11.90
C ARG A 44 -3.90 2.63 -13.24
N GLN A 45 -2.67 2.15 -13.41
CA GLN A 45 -1.94 2.26 -14.67
C GLN A 45 -1.95 0.91 -15.41
N ARG A 46 -2.63 0.84 -16.56
CA ARG A 46 -2.63 -0.36 -17.43
C ARG A 46 -1.21 -0.85 -17.75
N ALA A 47 -0.30 0.09 -17.98
CA ALA A 47 1.10 -0.20 -18.26
C ALA A 47 1.76 -1.07 -17.17
N SER A 48 1.41 -0.90 -15.89
CA SER A 48 2.00 -1.65 -14.80
C SER A 48 1.63 -3.14 -14.81
N LEU A 49 0.42 -3.49 -15.26
CA LEU A 49 0.02 -4.90 -15.42
C LEU A 49 0.80 -5.57 -16.55
N TYR A 50 0.87 -4.93 -17.73
CA TYR A 50 1.60 -5.49 -18.87
C TYR A 50 3.09 -5.62 -18.59
N GLN A 51 3.72 -4.59 -18.03
CA GLN A 51 5.12 -4.66 -17.60
C GLN A 51 5.37 -5.77 -16.57
N THR A 52 4.41 -6.01 -15.67
CA THR A 52 4.52 -7.11 -14.70
C THR A 52 4.45 -8.46 -15.39
N ILE A 53 3.54 -8.63 -16.36
CA ILE A 53 3.40 -9.84 -17.16
C ILE A 53 4.68 -10.12 -17.94
N ASP A 54 5.25 -9.13 -18.63
CA ASP A 54 6.51 -9.27 -19.37
C ASP A 54 7.64 -9.75 -18.45
N ARG A 55 7.77 -9.14 -17.28
CA ARG A 55 8.78 -9.51 -16.28
C ARG A 55 8.55 -10.90 -15.68
N LEU A 56 7.30 -11.32 -15.47
CA LEU A 56 6.97 -12.68 -15.03
C LEU A 56 7.28 -13.73 -16.11
N LEU A 57 7.07 -13.38 -17.39
CA LEU A 57 7.43 -14.19 -18.53
C LEU A 57 8.96 -14.36 -18.65
N GLU A 58 9.71 -13.26 -18.56
CA GLU A 58 11.19 -13.28 -18.54
C GLU A 58 11.75 -14.09 -17.37
N ALA A 59 11.06 -14.07 -16.22
CA ALA A 59 11.43 -14.86 -15.04
C ALA A 59 11.01 -16.34 -15.12
N GLY A 60 10.31 -16.76 -16.19
CA GLY A 60 9.85 -18.14 -16.35
C GLY A 60 8.70 -18.56 -15.43
N LEU A 61 8.08 -17.59 -14.70
CA LEU A 61 6.97 -17.87 -13.77
C LEU A 61 5.64 -18.06 -14.49
N ILE A 62 5.53 -17.56 -15.71
CA ILE A 62 4.41 -17.75 -16.62
C ILE A 62 4.93 -18.06 -18.02
N VAL A 63 4.08 -18.63 -18.87
CA VAL A 63 4.40 -18.95 -20.28
C VAL A 63 3.28 -18.46 -21.18
N VAL A 64 3.57 -18.25 -22.46
CA VAL A 64 2.56 -18.09 -23.49
C VAL A 64 1.90 -19.45 -23.70
N HIS A 65 0.62 -19.54 -23.41
CA HIS A 65 -0.20 -20.75 -23.58
C HIS A 65 -0.73 -20.85 -25.01
N GLN A 66 -1.28 -19.74 -25.51
CA GLN A 66 -1.91 -19.67 -26.82
C GLN A 66 -1.88 -18.24 -27.36
N VAL A 67 -1.79 -18.11 -28.69
CA VAL A 67 -2.00 -16.84 -29.38
C VAL A 67 -3.25 -16.97 -30.25
N GLU A 68 -4.31 -16.25 -29.89
CA GLU A 68 -5.56 -16.23 -30.64
C GLU A 68 -5.50 -15.16 -31.75
N ARG A 69 -5.63 -15.60 -32.99
CA ARG A 69 -5.73 -14.72 -34.15
C ARG A 69 -7.16 -14.73 -34.68
N GLY A 70 -7.86 -13.64 -34.56
CA GLY A 70 -9.20 -13.49 -35.13
C GLY A 70 -9.16 -12.70 -36.43
N GLU A 71 -9.93 -13.09 -37.47
CA GLU A 71 -9.98 -12.40 -38.78
C GLU A 71 -10.33 -10.91 -38.69
N LYS A 72 -10.95 -10.45 -37.58
CA LYS A 72 -11.40 -9.05 -37.36
C LYS A 72 -11.07 -8.50 -35.97
N ARG A 73 -10.23 -9.19 -35.19
CA ARG A 73 -9.88 -8.77 -33.82
C ARG A 73 -8.36 -8.74 -33.66
N PRO A 74 -7.81 -7.79 -32.85
CA PRO A 74 -6.38 -7.79 -32.55
C PRO A 74 -5.95 -9.15 -31.95
N GLU A 75 -4.74 -9.58 -32.27
CA GLU A 75 -4.10 -10.75 -31.71
C GLU A 75 -4.12 -10.70 -30.17
N ARG A 76 -4.48 -11.83 -29.54
CA ARG A 76 -4.58 -11.92 -28.09
C ARG A 76 -3.66 -13.04 -27.59
N THR A 77 -2.72 -12.68 -26.73
CA THR A 77 -1.86 -13.65 -26.08
C THR A 77 -2.51 -14.11 -24.76
N ILE A 78 -2.70 -15.41 -24.63
CA ILE A 78 -3.16 -16.07 -23.40
C ILE A 78 -1.92 -16.60 -22.69
N TYR A 79 -1.82 -16.32 -21.38
CA TYR A 79 -0.74 -16.78 -20.53
C TYR A 79 -1.22 -17.89 -19.61
N ALA A 80 -0.31 -18.76 -19.20
CA ALA A 80 -0.53 -19.81 -18.22
C ALA A 80 0.56 -19.77 -17.14
N LEU A 81 0.20 -20.23 -15.94
CA LEU A 81 1.12 -20.37 -14.82
C LEU A 81 2.03 -21.58 -15.04
N THR A 82 3.33 -21.42 -14.73
CA THR A 82 4.27 -22.56 -14.69
C THR A 82 4.28 -23.20 -13.29
N GLU A 83 4.87 -24.39 -13.15
CA GLU A 83 5.05 -25.02 -11.83
C GLU A 83 5.99 -24.19 -10.93
N GLU A 84 7.03 -23.57 -11.52
CA GLU A 84 7.90 -22.62 -10.80
C GLU A 84 7.11 -21.39 -10.37
N GLY A 85 6.24 -20.87 -11.23
CA GLY A 85 5.32 -19.76 -10.91
C GLY A 85 4.37 -20.10 -9.77
N ARG A 86 3.81 -21.32 -9.76
CA ARG A 86 2.97 -21.81 -8.67
C ARG A 86 3.71 -21.88 -7.33
N THR A 87 4.89 -22.48 -7.34
CA THR A 87 5.71 -22.58 -6.13
C THR A 87 6.11 -21.21 -5.61
N THR A 88 6.54 -20.32 -6.50
CA THR A 88 6.90 -18.92 -6.18
C THR A 88 5.70 -18.14 -5.64
N MET A 89 4.54 -18.25 -6.26
CA MET A 89 3.30 -17.60 -5.81
C MET A 89 2.97 -17.97 -4.36
N LEU A 90 3.00 -19.26 -4.04
CA LEU A 90 2.71 -19.74 -2.68
C LEU A 90 3.75 -19.28 -1.67
N ALA A 91 5.04 -19.26 -2.06
CA ALA A 91 6.11 -18.74 -1.21
C ALA A 91 5.93 -17.23 -0.94
N TRP A 92 5.59 -16.44 -1.96
CA TRP A 92 5.32 -15.01 -1.80
C TRP A 92 4.10 -14.76 -0.91
N LEU A 93 3.01 -15.50 -1.14
CA LEU A 93 1.80 -15.36 -0.31
C LEU A 93 2.11 -15.61 1.17
N ARG A 94 2.84 -16.68 1.49
CA ARG A 94 3.26 -16.97 2.88
C ARG A 94 4.11 -15.85 3.46
N ALA A 95 5.11 -15.38 2.71
CA ALA A 95 5.99 -14.31 3.17
C ALA A 95 5.23 -12.98 3.36
N MET A 96 4.35 -12.61 2.42
CA MET A 96 3.54 -11.39 2.53
C MET A 96 2.54 -11.42 3.69
N LEU A 97 2.08 -12.62 4.11
CA LEU A 97 1.23 -12.77 5.28
C LEU A 97 2.01 -12.74 6.60
N ALA A 98 3.25 -13.26 6.61
CA ALA A 98 4.03 -13.43 7.84
C ALA A 98 4.98 -12.26 8.13
N GLU A 99 5.49 -11.60 7.10
CA GLU A 99 6.51 -10.57 7.21
C GLU A 99 5.89 -9.17 7.09
N ARG A 100 6.38 -8.25 7.91
CA ARG A 100 6.06 -6.83 7.76
C ARG A 100 7.21 -6.16 7.01
N GLU A 101 6.95 -5.73 5.78
CA GLU A 101 7.87 -4.83 5.08
C GLU A 101 7.65 -3.38 5.54
N ALA A 102 8.74 -2.62 5.66
CA ALA A 102 8.65 -1.19 5.92
C ALA A 102 8.08 -0.49 4.67
N GLU A 103 6.97 0.19 4.87
CA GLU A 103 6.38 1.07 3.86
C GLU A 103 6.61 2.53 4.29
N PHE A 104 6.74 3.41 3.31
CA PHE A 104 6.94 4.85 3.54
C PHE A 104 5.78 5.63 2.94
N PRO A 105 4.58 5.59 3.57
CA PRO A 105 3.41 6.30 3.06
C PRO A 105 3.59 7.81 3.20
N GLN A 106 2.94 8.55 2.31
CA GLN A 106 3.08 10.01 2.25
C GLN A 106 2.55 10.73 3.49
N PHE A 107 1.51 10.20 4.13
CA PHE A 107 0.89 10.86 5.28
C PHE A 107 1.82 10.94 6.51
N PRO A 108 2.44 9.84 6.98
CA PRO A 108 3.46 9.92 8.03
C PRO A 108 4.64 10.81 7.66
N ALA A 109 5.07 10.80 6.39
CA ALA A 109 6.12 11.70 5.92
C ALA A 109 5.69 13.18 6.04
N ALA A 110 4.44 13.53 5.68
CA ALA A 110 3.91 14.87 5.85
C ALA A 110 3.80 15.28 7.32
N LEU A 111 3.42 14.35 8.21
CA LEU A 111 3.37 14.59 9.65
C LEU A 111 4.74 14.94 10.24
N ALA A 112 5.82 14.34 9.74
CA ALA A 112 7.18 14.65 10.18
C ALA A 112 7.57 16.13 9.94
N TYR A 113 6.89 16.78 9.01
CA TYR A 113 7.12 18.20 8.66
C TYR A 113 5.90 19.07 8.94
N LEU A 114 4.99 18.62 9.79
CA LEU A 114 3.74 19.33 10.09
C LEU A 114 3.98 20.76 10.61
N ALA A 115 5.04 20.95 11.36
CA ALA A 115 5.43 22.22 11.94
C ALA A 115 5.79 23.33 10.92
N LEU A 116 5.96 23.00 9.65
CA LEU A 116 6.11 23.99 8.57
C LEU A 116 4.81 24.74 8.26
N LEU A 117 3.68 24.19 8.63
CA LEU A 117 2.37 24.85 8.53
C LEU A 117 2.04 25.59 9.83
N ALA A 118 1.25 26.65 9.74
CA ALA A 118 0.65 27.22 10.95
C ALA A 118 -0.36 26.23 11.55
N PRO A 119 -0.55 26.20 12.90
CA PRO A 119 -1.49 25.27 13.55
C PRO A 119 -2.92 25.30 12.97
N ALA A 120 -3.40 26.48 12.58
CA ALA A 120 -4.72 26.63 11.97
C ALA A 120 -4.81 25.98 10.58
N ASP A 121 -3.77 26.09 9.76
CA ASP A 121 -3.70 25.44 8.43
C ASP A 121 -3.57 23.92 8.59
N ALA A 122 -2.65 23.45 9.44
CA ALA A 122 -2.51 22.03 9.78
C ALA A 122 -3.86 21.42 10.19
N ARG A 123 -4.59 22.10 11.08
CA ARG A 123 -5.94 21.68 11.48
C ARG A 123 -6.90 21.57 10.30
N GLN A 124 -6.93 22.58 9.42
CA GLN A 124 -7.81 22.58 8.25
C GLN A 124 -7.53 21.38 7.33
N GLN A 125 -6.26 21.06 7.06
CA GLN A 125 -5.88 19.92 6.25
C GLN A 125 -6.27 18.58 6.91
N LEU A 126 -6.06 18.44 8.22
CA LEU A 126 -6.44 17.25 8.96
C LEU A 126 -7.97 17.09 9.04
N GLU A 127 -8.75 18.17 9.19
CA GLU A 127 -10.22 18.12 9.11
C GLU A 127 -10.70 17.69 7.71
N GLN A 128 -9.99 18.10 6.64
CA GLN A 128 -10.30 17.61 5.30
C GLN A 128 -9.99 16.13 5.17
N ARG A 129 -8.86 15.66 5.73
CA ARG A 129 -8.51 14.24 5.77
C ARG A 129 -9.57 13.42 6.51
N MET A 130 -10.07 13.88 7.65
CA MET A 130 -11.15 13.22 8.39
C MET A 130 -12.39 13.00 7.51
N ARG A 131 -12.79 14.02 6.72
CA ARG A 131 -13.92 13.88 5.78
C ARG A 131 -13.68 12.82 4.72
N HIS A 132 -12.47 12.76 4.17
CA HIS A 132 -12.10 11.74 3.17
C HIS A 132 -12.10 10.34 3.77
N LEU A 133 -11.52 10.17 4.98
CA LEU A 133 -11.52 8.88 5.67
C LEU A 133 -12.93 8.40 6.01
N ALA A 134 -13.78 9.28 6.52
CA ALA A 134 -15.17 8.95 6.83
C ALA A 134 -15.97 8.53 5.58
N ALA A 135 -15.79 9.23 4.47
CA ALA A 135 -16.42 8.89 3.19
C ALA A 135 -15.96 7.52 2.68
N GLU A 136 -14.66 7.25 2.79
CA GLU A 136 -14.07 5.98 2.36
C GLU A 136 -14.54 4.80 3.21
N ILE A 137 -14.59 4.98 4.54
CA ILE A 137 -15.15 3.99 5.47
C ILE A 137 -16.61 3.68 5.11
N ALA A 138 -17.44 4.73 4.89
CA ALA A 138 -18.83 4.54 4.52
C ALA A 138 -19.00 3.79 3.17
N ARG A 139 -18.13 4.04 2.21
CA ARG A 139 -18.10 3.33 0.94
C ARG A 139 -17.80 1.84 1.13
N ILE A 140 -16.78 1.50 1.95
CA ILE A 140 -16.41 0.11 2.25
C ILE A 140 -17.52 -0.58 3.04
N ASP A 141 -18.13 0.10 4.02
CA ASP A 141 -19.27 -0.41 4.77
C ASP A 141 -20.44 -0.79 3.85
N GLY A 142 -20.75 0.06 2.87
CA GLY A 142 -21.76 -0.23 1.86
C GLY A 142 -21.41 -1.45 1.00
N GLN A 143 -20.15 -1.60 0.61
CA GLN A 143 -19.69 -2.76 -0.17
C GLN A 143 -19.77 -4.06 0.65
N LEU A 144 -19.32 -4.05 1.91
CA LEU A 144 -19.38 -5.21 2.79
C LEU A 144 -20.84 -5.60 3.08
N ALA A 145 -21.71 -4.63 3.29
CA ALA A 145 -23.15 -4.89 3.49
C ALA A 145 -23.82 -5.48 2.25
N ALA A 146 -23.49 -4.98 1.05
CA ALA A 146 -23.98 -5.54 -0.21
C ALA A 146 -23.45 -6.95 -0.51
N ALA A 147 -22.34 -7.34 0.10
CA ALA A 147 -21.67 -8.63 -0.06
C ALA A 147 -21.94 -9.60 1.12
N ALA A 148 -22.97 -9.37 1.93
CA ALA A 148 -23.24 -10.14 3.15
C ALA A 148 -23.41 -11.66 2.92
N GLU A 149 -23.88 -12.08 1.73
CA GLU A 149 -24.05 -13.49 1.36
C GLU A 149 -22.72 -14.14 0.89
N ILE A 150 -21.66 -13.35 0.68
CA ILE A 150 -20.36 -13.86 0.26
C ILE A 150 -19.61 -14.40 1.49
N PRO A 151 -19.00 -15.61 1.41
CA PRO A 151 -18.22 -16.12 2.52
C PRO A 151 -17.12 -15.14 2.96
N ARG A 152 -16.98 -14.94 4.26
CA ARG A 152 -16.07 -13.98 4.89
C ARG A 152 -14.63 -14.05 4.36
N LEU A 153 -14.16 -15.24 3.96
CA LEU A 153 -12.84 -15.44 3.36
C LEU A 153 -12.56 -14.48 2.20
N PHE A 154 -13.58 -14.09 1.44
CA PHE A 154 -13.48 -13.19 0.29
C PHE A 154 -13.70 -11.70 0.65
N LEU A 155 -13.92 -11.40 1.92
CA LEU A 155 -14.20 -10.06 2.44
C LEU A 155 -13.12 -9.55 3.42
N ILE A 156 -12.22 -10.43 3.88
CA ILE A 156 -11.25 -10.12 4.96
C ILE A 156 -10.30 -8.98 4.60
N GLU A 157 -9.94 -8.79 3.32
CA GLU A 157 -9.13 -7.66 2.91
C GLU A 157 -9.90 -6.33 3.02
N GLY A 158 -11.19 -6.32 2.71
CA GLY A 158 -12.06 -5.15 2.91
C GLY A 158 -12.23 -4.83 4.40
N GLU A 159 -12.45 -5.85 5.24
CA GLU A 159 -12.48 -5.71 6.71
C GLU A 159 -11.16 -5.12 7.25
N TYR A 160 -10.03 -5.59 6.74
CA TYR A 160 -8.71 -5.09 7.13
C TYR A 160 -8.53 -3.62 6.75
N VAL A 161 -8.77 -3.25 5.49
CA VAL A 161 -8.66 -1.85 5.01
C VAL A 161 -9.56 -0.94 5.82
N ARG A 162 -10.82 -1.34 6.06
CA ARG A 162 -11.76 -0.60 6.91
C ARG A 162 -11.21 -0.34 8.31
N SER A 163 -10.66 -1.37 8.95
CA SER A 163 -10.09 -1.25 10.31
C SER A 163 -8.91 -0.29 10.35
N MET A 164 -8.05 -0.31 9.34
CA MET A 164 -6.92 0.62 9.24
C MET A 164 -7.41 2.07 9.08
N LEU A 165 -8.39 2.31 8.21
CA LEU A 165 -8.99 3.65 8.03
C LEU A 165 -9.70 4.16 9.28
N GLN A 166 -10.39 3.30 10.01
CA GLN A 166 -11.02 3.65 11.29
C GLN A 166 -9.99 4.04 12.35
N THR A 167 -8.88 3.30 12.44
CA THR A 167 -7.79 3.62 13.35
C THR A 167 -7.15 4.97 13.02
N GLU A 168 -6.91 5.21 11.73
CA GLU A 168 -6.38 6.49 11.27
C GLU A 168 -7.34 7.64 11.54
N LEU A 169 -8.64 7.46 11.27
CA LEU A 169 -9.67 8.47 11.54
C LEU A 169 -9.71 8.83 13.03
N ALA A 170 -9.68 7.83 13.91
CA ALA A 170 -9.67 8.06 15.36
C ALA A 170 -8.45 8.86 15.81
N TRP A 171 -7.27 8.53 15.29
CA TRP A 171 -6.02 9.24 15.59
C TRP A 171 -6.05 10.68 15.07
N VAL A 172 -6.45 10.89 13.81
CA VAL A 172 -6.54 12.25 13.22
C VAL A 172 -7.56 13.10 13.98
N THR A 173 -8.69 12.52 14.41
CA THR A 173 -9.69 13.20 15.22
C THR A 173 -9.09 13.71 16.53
N ALA A 174 -8.34 12.88 17.23
CA ALA A 174 -7.69 13.27 18.48
C ALA A 174 -6.69 14.43 18.26
N VAL A 175 -5.89 14.37 17.20
CA VAL A 175 -4.93 15.46 16.86
C VAL A 175 -5.67 16.77 16.52
N VAL A 176 -6.77 16.69 15.77
CA VAL A 176 -7.59 17.87 15.47
C VAL A 176 -8.19 18.48 16.74
N ASP A 177 -8.63 17.65 17.69
CA ASP A 177 -9.15 18.13 18.97
C ASP A 177 -8.04 18.77 19.83
N ASP A 178 -6.82 18.24 19.80
CA ASP A 178 -5.66 18.85 20.46
C ASP A 178 -5.31 20.22 19.85
N LEU A 179 -5.36 20.34 18.53
CA LEU A 179 -5.17 21.62 17.84
C LEU A 179 -6.28 22.63 18.16
N LYS A 180 -7.55 22.19 18.24
CA LYS A 180 -8.68 23.04 18.58
C LYS A 180 -8.63 23.58 20.01
N THR A 181 -8.17 22.74 20.93
CA THR A 181 -8.11 23.09 22.36
C THR A 181 -6.79 23.76 22.76
N GLY A 182 -5.85 23.89 21.83
CA GLY A 182 -4.50 24.45 22.09
C GLY A 182 -3.59 23.50 22.88
N ARG A 183 -3.97 22.24 23.12
CA ARG A 183 -3.07 21.23 23.70
C ARG A 183 -1.91 20.90 22.76
N LEU A 184 -2.15 20.99 21.45
CA LEU A 184 -1.09 20.95 20.42
C LEU A 184 -1.07 22.30 19.72
N THR A 185 0.04 23.03 19.90
CA THR A 185 0.26 24.33 19.24
C THR A 185 1.76 24.59 19.10
N TRP A 186 2.14 25.43 18.17
CA TRP A 186 3.51 25.86 17.93
C TRP A 186 3.53 27.21 17.23
N ASN A 187 4.68 27.90 17.31
CA ASN A 187 5.01 29.07 16.50
C ASN A 187 6.47 28.96 16.02
N ALA A 188 6.88 29.87 15.18
CA ALA A 188 8.23 29.86 14.59
C ALA A 188 9.34 30.01 15.65
N GLU A 189 9.13 30.83 16.67
CA GLU A 189 10.09 31.08 17.77
C GLU A 189 10.29 29.82 18.59
N TRP A 190 9.19 29.16 19.01
CA TRP A 190 9.24 27.91 19.76
C TRP A 190 9.92 26.78 18.97
N ILE A 191 9.65 26.66 17.65
CA ILE A 191 10.32 25.67 16.79
C ILE A 191 11.84 25.88 16.77
N GLN A 192 12.28 27.12 16.66
CA GLN A 192 13.73 27.48 16.68
C GLN A 192 14.36 27.14 18.04
N GLU A 193 13.68 27.43 19.13
CA GLU A 193 14.15 27.11 20.49
C GLU A 193 14.30 25.57 20.66
N VAL A 194 13.30 24.80 20.23
CA VAL A 194 13.35 23.33 20.31
C VAL A 194 14.45 22.78 19.41
N ALA A 195 14.62 23.28 18.19
CA ALA A 195 15.69 22.85 17.30
C ALA A 195 17.07 23.06 17.93
N ALA A 196 17.32 24.26 18.50
CA ALA A 196 18.57 24.58 19.17
C ALA A 196 18.84 23.68 20.39
N GLN A 197 17.81 23.32 21.16
CA GLN A 197 17.93 22.42 22.30
C GLN A 197 18.28 20.97 21.84
N LEU A 198 17.67 20.47 20.75
CA LEU A 198 17.97 19.15 20.22
C LEU A 198 19.41 19.05 19.67
N GLU A 199 19.91 20.09 19.03
CA GLU A 199 21.30 20.14 18.54
C GLU A 199 22.30 20.10 19.72
N GLN A 200 22.04 20.81 20.82
CA GLN A 200 22.88 20.81 22.01
C GLN A 200 22.86 19.47 22.75
N GLY A 201 21.69 18.76 22.77
CA GLY A 201 21.55 17.46 23.41
C GLY A 201 22.25 16.33 22.64
N GLY A 202 22.28 16.39 21.30
CA GLY A 202 22.93 15.40 20.44
C GLY A 202 24.48 15.38 20.57
N HIS A 203 25.09 16.49 20.89
CA HIS A 203 26.55 16.57 21.09
C HIS A 203 27.01 16.00 22.44
N GLY A 204 26.10 15.77 23.39
CA GLY A 204 26.43 15.22 24.71
C GLY A 204 26.59 13.70 24.75
N GLU A 205 26.01 13.00 23.78
CA GLU A 205 26.09 11.52 23.73
C GLU A 205 27.30 11.03 22.92
N GLU A 206 27.70 11.74 21.86
CA GLU A 206 28.89 11.36 21.07
C GLU A 206 30.20 11.45 21.87
N HIS A 207 30.30 12.34 22.85
CA HIS A 207 31.50 12.47 23.71
C HIS A 207 31.59 11.42 24.83
N LYS A 208 30.54 10.67 25.12
CA LYS A 208 30.59 9.59 26.12
C LYS A 208 31.05 8.26 25.53
N GLU A 209 30.77 7.98 24.27
CA GLU A 209 31.20 6.74 23.61
C GLU A 209 32.70 6.75 23.27
N GLU A 210 33.32 7.91 23.05
CA GLU A 210 34.77 8.01 22.81
C GLU A 210 35.62 7.82 24.10
N GLN A 211 35.05 8.06 25.28
CA GLN A 211 35.81 7.88 26.53
C GLN A 211 35.78 6.47 27.13
N ASP A 212 34.85 5.60 26.71
CA ASP A 212 34.77 4.22 27.18
C ASP A 212 35.58 3.23 26.32
N HIS A 213 36.25 3.71 25.24
CA HIS A 213 37.06 2.83 24.37
C HIS A 213 38.57 2.92 24.61
N ASP A 214 39.02 3.77 25.55
CA ASP A 214 40.46 4.00 25.86
C ASP A 214 40.83 3.64 27.35
N GLY A 215 40.12 2.64 27.92
CA GLY A 215 40.34 2.14 29.26
C GLY A 215 40.68 0.65 29.30
#